data_93dc2f49692c1198760781d45a681cb1
#
_entry.id   93dc2f49692c1198760781d45a681cb1
#
_cell.length_a   1.000
_cell.length_b   1.000
_cell.length_c   1.000
_cell.angle_alpha   90.00
_cell.angle_beta   90.00
_cell.angle_gamma   90.00
#
_symmetry.space_group_name_H-M   'P 1'
#
loop_
_entity.id
_entity.type
_entity.pdbx_description
1 polymer ?
#
loop_
_entity_poly.entity_id
_entity_poly.type
_entity_poly.pdbx_seq_one_letter_code
_entity_poly.pdbx_strand_id
1 'polypeptide(L)' 'GAIPENISLEDALPRLASAGHEAVPVQNKQGQIVGSITVESVIQAMIRPDHDNRN' A
#
# COMPACT_ATOMS: atom_id res chain seq x y z
N GLY A 1 -6.27 -10.54 6.05
CA GLY A 1 -5.17 -11.25 5.53
C GLY A 1 -4.21 -10.41 4.74
N ALA A 2 -3.12 -11.06 4.33
CA ALA A 2 -2.08 -10.39 3.58
C ALA A 2 -2.55 -10.11 2.15
N ILE A 3 -1.99 -9.06 1.57
CA ILE A 3 -2.26 -8.75 0.16
C ILE A 3 -1.03 -9.10 -0.66
N PRO A 4 -1.24 -9.49 -1.93
CA PRO A 4 -0.08 -9.83 -2.77
C PRO A 4 0.71 -8.58 -3.14
N GLU A 5 2.04 -8.75 -3.27
CA GLU A 5 2.91 -7.61 -3.53
C GLU A 5 2.67 -6.99 -4.90
N ASN A 6 2.06 -7.72 -5.81
CA ASN A 6 1.81 -7.22 -7.16
C ASN A 6 0.36 -6.77 -7.36
N ILE A 7 -0.37 -6.54 -6.26
CA ILE A 7 -1.75 -6.09 -6.36
C ILE A 7 -1.79 -4.68 -6.95
N SER A 8 -2.82 -4.39 -7.73
CA SER A 8 -3.00 -3.04 -8.26
C SER A 8 -3.47 -2.11 -7.15
N LEU A 9 -3.24 -0.82 -7.35
CA LEU A 9 -3.68 0.18 -6.37
C LEU A 9 -5.19 0.16 -6.21
N GLU A 10 -5.91 0.00 -7.31
CA GLU A 10 -7.36 -0.06 -7.28
C GLU A 10 -7.86 -1.20 -6.40
N ASP A 11 -7.19 -2.34 -6.48
CA ASP A 11 -7.60 -3.49 -5.70
C ASP A 11 -7.13 -3.40 -4.26
N ALA A 12 -6.04 -2.72 -4.01
CA ALA A 12 -5.50 -2.60 -2.67
C ALA A 12 -6.29 -1.62 -1.81
N LEU A 13 -6.78 -0.54 -2.40
CA LEU A 13 -7.42 0.53 -1.64
C LEU A 13 -8.60 0.07 -0.79
N PRO A 14 -9.56 -0.71 -1.33
CA PRO A 14 -10.67 -1.13 -0.47
C PRO A 14 -10.21 -2.03 0.67
N ARG A 15 -9.17 -2.82 0.46
CA ARG A 15 -8.66 -3.69 1.51
C ARG A 15 -7.99 -2.87 2.60
N LEU A 16 -7.23 -1.85 2.21
CA LEU A 16 -6.59 -0.97 3.17
C LEU A 16 -7.61 -0.12 3.92
N ALA A 17 -8.64 0.34 3.21
CA ALA A 17 -9.69 1.11 3.85
C ALA A 17 -10.41 0.31 4.92
N SER A 18 -10.63 -0.99 4.66
CA SER A 18 -11.26 -1.86 5.64
C SER A 18 -10.39 -2.05 6.88
N ALA A 19 -9.08 -2.01 6.72
CA ALA A 19 -8.16 -2.16 7.84
C ALA A 19 -8.06 -0.89 8.68
N GLY A 20 -8.53 0.24 8.15
CA GLY A 20 -8.45 1.50 8.87
C GLY A 20 -7.02 1.94 9.03
N HIS A 21 -6.60 2.18 10.26
CA HIS A 21 -5.24 2.66 10.53
C HIS A 21 -4.23 1.53 10.69
N GLU A 22 -4.69 0.28 10.66
CA GLU A 22 -3.79 -0.84 10.87
C GLU A 22 -3.01 -1.15 9.62
N ALA A 23 -1.76 -1.58 9.82
CA ALA A 23 -0.94 -2.00 8.70
C ALA A 23 -1.44 -3.35 8.17
N VAL A 24 -1.40 -3.50 6.86
CA VAL A 24 -1.80 -4.73 6.19
C VAL A 24 -0.52 -5.40 5.67
N PRO A 25 -0.28 -6.66 6.01
CA PRO A 25 0.92 -7.32 5.53
C PRO A 25 0.87 -7.56 4.03
N VAL A 26 2.04 -7.51 3.41
CA VAL A 26 2.19 -7.74 1.98
C VAL A 26 3.00 -9.01 1.80
N GLN A 27 2.54 -9.90 0.94
CA GLN A 27 3.22 -11.17 0.74
C GLN A 27 3.66 -11.34 -0.70
N ASN A 28 4.71 -12.13 -0.88
CA ASN A 28 5.20 -12.45 -2.22
C ASN A 28 4.47 -13.69 -2.75
N LYS A 29 4.94 -14.17 -3.90
CA LYS A 29 4.29 -15.30 -4.55
C LYS A 29 4.41 -16.60 -3.75
N GLN A 30 5.42 -16.68 -2.89
CA GLN A 30 5.62 -17.84 -2.05
C GLN A 30 4.86 -17.75 -0.73
N GLY A 31 4.10 -16.69 -0.54
CA GLY A 31 3.33 -16.51 0.68
C GLY A 31 4.13 -15.93 1.83
N GLN A 32 5.35 -15.49 1.58
CA GLN A 32 6.19 -14.89 2.62
C GLN A 32 5.85 -13.42 2.78
N ILE A 33 5.82 -12.95 4.02
CA ILE A 33 5.55 -11.53 4.28
C ILE A 33 6.82 -10.75 3.98
N VAL A 34 6.71 -9.80 3.05
CA VAL A 34 7.84 -8.99 2.62
C VAL A 34 7.75 -7.54 3.08
N GLY A 35 6.62 -7.17 3.67
CA GLY A 35 6.46 -5.82 4.20
C GLY A 35 5.05 -5.60 4.66
N SER A 36 4.71 -4.35 4.94
CA SER A 36 3.35 -3.97 5.31
C SER A 36 3.08 -2.56 4.82
N ILE A 37 1.80 -2.25 4.61
CA ILE A 37 1.40 -0.91 4.17
C ILE A 37 0.17 -0.49 4.95
N THR A 38 -0.04 0.82 5.00
CA THR A 38 -1.23 1.42 5.60
C THR A 38 -1.93 2.25 4.55
N VAL A 39 -3.21 2.55 4.80
CA VAL A 39 -3.96 3.41 3.88
C VAL A 39 -3.31 4.79 3.82
N GLU A 40 -2.77 5.28 4.92
CA GLU A 40 -2.09 6.57 4.92
C GLU A 40 -0.88 6.59 4.01
N SER A 41 -0.10 5.51 4.00
CA SER A 41 1.07 5.42 3.14
C SER A 41 0.68 5.53 1.68
N VAL A 42 -0.39 4.85 1.30
CA VAL A 42 -0.85 4.86 -0.09
C VAL A 42 -1.36 6.24 -0.46
N ILE A 43 -2.15 6.85 0.41
CA ILE A 43 -2.69 8.17 0.14
C ILE A 43 -1.56 9.18 -0.03
N GLN A 44 -0.54 9.13 0.83
CA GLN A 44 0.59 10.04 0.69
C GLN A 44 1.33 9.85 -0.62
N ALA A 45 1.46 8.61 -1.06
CA ALA A 45 2.13 8.35 -2.34
C ALA A 45 1.33 8.93 -3.49
N MET A 46 0.00 8.89 -3.40
CA MET A 46 -0.86 9.39 -4.47
C MET A 46 -0.84 10.91 -4.57
N ILE A 47 -0.75 11.59 -3.45
CA ILE A 47 -0.85 13.05 -3.44
C ILE A 47 0.50 13.74 -3.35
N ARG A 48 1.58 12.97 -3.28
CA ARG A 48 2.90 13.55 -3.18
C ARG A 48 3.20 14.37 -4.43
N PRO A 49 3.61 15.63 -4.28
CA PRO A 49 3.95 16.43 -5.45
C PRO A 49 5.22 15.92 -6.10
N ASP A 50 5.33 16.17 -7.38
CA ASP A 50 6.50 15.74 -8.10
C ASP A 50 7.66 16.68 -7.92
N HIS A 51 7.49 17.66 -7.47
CA HIS A 51 8.52 18.56 -7.35
C HIS A 51 9.77 18.19 -6.77
N ASP A 52 9.51 18.13 -7.01
CA ASP A 52 10.25 18.10 -6.84
C ASP A 52 10.98 18.58 -7.21
N ASN A 53 10.87 18.98 -7.58
CA ASN A 53 11.25 19.41 -8.11
C ASN A 53 11.86 20.17 -8.08
N ARG A 54 11.98 20.50 -8.10
CA ARG A 54 12.39 21.28 -8.26
C ARG A 54 13.16 21.73 -8.24
N ASN A 55 13.39 21.89 -8.21
CA ASN A 55 13.85 22.43 -8.31
C ASN A 55 14.15 22.78 -8.50
#